data_d75d4b1339ba4ecc152b70f5d08cfe06
#
_entry.id   d75d4b1339ba4ecc152b70f5d08cfe06
#
_cell.length_a   1.000
_cell.length_b   1.000
_cell.length_c   1.000
_cell.angle_alpha   90.00
_cell.angle_beta   90.00
_cell.angle_gamma   90.00
#
_symmetry.space_group_name_H-M   'P 1'
#
loop_
_entity.id
_entity.type
_entity.pdbx_description
1 polymer ?
#
loop_
_entity_poly.entity_id
_entity_poly.type
_entity_poly.pdbx_seq_one_letter_code
_entity_poly.pdbx_strand_id
1 'polypeptide(L)'
;PAPLSVTTPGISRKVITVGCSDDHMEVLVGKNRMVDYSGRGPTMAAVCKPDLVAPGCSVASCASLRDKYTIKSGTSMSTPIVSGAIALLLEKYPDMTNRDVKLRLMETCRDMGLPKNQQGWGLLDVERLLR
;
A
#
# COMPACT_ATOMS: atom_id res chain seq x y z
N PRO A 1 -10.03 -11.86 -3.63
CA PRO A 1 -10.30 -12.43 -2.29
C PRO A 1 -11.67 -12.00 -1.77
N ALA A 2 -12.24 -12.83 -0.89
CA ALA A 2 -13.49 -12.54 -0.21
C ALA A 2 -13.32 -11.39 0.82
N PRO A 3 -14.41 -10.71 1.23
CA PRO A 3 -14.39 -9.87 2.41
C PRO A 3 -13.86 -10.62 3.63
N LEU A 4 -13.31 -9.91 4.62
CA LEU A 4 -12.69 -10.46 5.83
C LEU A 4 -11.40 -11.28 5.57
N SER A 5 -10.72 -11.05 4.46
CA SER A 5 -9.50 -11.79 4.08
C SER A 5 -8.20 -11.14 4.54
N VAL A 6 -8.25 -10.00 5.25
CA VAL A 6 -7.08 -9.42 5.92
C VAL A 6 -6.79 -10.20 7.19
N THR A 7 -5.53 -10.60 7.35
CA THR A 7 -5.09 -11.46 8.47
C THR A 7 -4.27 -10.69 9.51
N THR A 8 -4.03 -11.34 10.65
CA THR A 8 -3.10 -10.84 11.68
C THR A 8 -1.67 -10.81 11.12
N PRO A 9 -0.87 -9.75 11.42
CA PRO A 9 -1.16 -8.58 12.25
C PRO A 9 -1.92 -7.44 11.56
N GLY A 10 -2.21 -7.55 10.27
CA GLY A 10 -2.82 -6.50 9.44
C GLY A 10 -4.21 -6.02 9.90
N ILE A 11 -4.92 -6.81 10.71
CA ILE A 11 -6.23 -6.42 11.27
C ILE A 11 -6.12 -5.38 12.40
N SER A 12 -4.92 -5.14 12.93
CA SER A 12 -4.72 -4.17 14.02
C SER A 12 -4.97 -2.74 13.55
N ARG A 13 -5.69 -1.95 14.37
CA ARG A 13 -5.91 -0.52 14.13
C ARG A 13 -4.61 0.29 14.17
N LYS A 14 -3.60 -0.18 14.92
CA LYS A 14 -2.35 0.56 15.17
C LYS A 14 -1.35 0.45 14.05
N VAL A 15 -1.37 -0.62 13.26
CA VAL A 15 -0.44 -0.83 12.15
C VAL A 15 -0.95 -0.20 10.86
N ILE A 16 -0.05 0.13 9.96
CA ILE A 16 -0.37 0.50 8.59
C ILE A 16 -0.42 -0.78 7.76
N THR A 17 -1.61 -1.14 7.29
CA THR A 17 -1.84 -2.35 6.50
C THR A 17 -1.89 -1.98 5.03
N VAL A 18 -1.03 -2.60 4.22
CA VAL A 18 -0.84 -2.27 2.82
C VAL A 18 -1.43 -3.35 1.92
N GLY A 19 -2.32 -2.94 1.04
CA GLY A 19 -2.84 -3.77 -0.05
C GLY A 19 -1.99 -3.62 -1.32
N CYS A 20 -2.29 -4.42 -2.32
CA CYS A 20 -1.55 -4.47 -3.59
C CYS A 20 -2.42 -3.97 -4.75
N SER A 21 -1.91 -3.01 -5.50
CA SER A 21 -2.48 -2.58 -6.79
C SER A 21 -1.65 -3.13 -7.95
N ASP A 22 -2.29 -3.26 -9.11
CA ASP A 22 -1.66 -3.59 -10.37
C ASP A 22 -1.58 -2.33 -11.24
N ASP A 23 -0.45 -1.66 -11.18
CA ASP A 23 -0.19 -0.43 -11.93
C ASP A 23 0.19 -0.70 -13.41
N HIS A 24 0.58 -1.93 -13.75
CA HIS A 24 0.85 -2.29 -15.14
C HIS A 24 -0.42 -2.24 -16.00
N MET A 25 -1.58 -2.52 -15.42
CA MET A 25 -2.86 -2.44 -16.12
C MET A 25 -3.28 -1.01 -16.44
N GLU A 26 -2.76 -0.01 -15.73
CA GLU A 26 -3.03 1.40 -16.04
C GLU A 26 -2.55 1.78 -17.44
N VAL A 27 -1.40 1.25 -17.85
CA VAL A 27 -0.82 1.49 -19.17
C VAL A 27 -1.68 0.89 -20.30
N LEU A 28 -2.32 -0.27 -20.04
CA LEU A 28 -3.10 -0.98 -21.04
C LEU A 28 -4.56 -0.52 -21.13
N VAL A 29 -5.16 -0.17 -20.00
CA VAL A 29 -6.61 0.11 -19.90
C VAL A 29 -6.92 1.48 -19.30
N GLY A 30 -5.90 2.26 -18.93
CA GLY A 30 -6.05 3.59 -18.36
C GLY A 30 -6.58 3.61 -16.92
N LYS A 31 -6.55 2.48 -16.22
CA LYS A 31 -7.03 2.37 -14.83
C LYS A 31 -6.18 1.42 -14.02
N ASN A 32 -5.72 1.87 -12.86
CA ASN A 32 -5.19 1.00 -11.83
C ASN A 32 -6.28 0.09 -11.29
N ARG A 33 -5.92 -1.12 -10.92
CA ARG A 33 -6.84 -2.08 -10.31
C ARG A 33 -6.18 -2.84 -9.17
N MET A 34 -7.03 -3.41 -8.32
CA MET A 34 -6.58 -4.35 -7.30
C MET A 34 -6.28 -5.70 -7.91
N VAL A 35 -5.24 -6.34 -7.41
CA VAL A 35 -4.95 -7.74 -7.75
C VAL A 35 -5.78 -8.69 -6.88
N ASP A 36 -6.05 -9.87 -7.40
CA ASP A 36 -6.93 -10.83 -6.73
C ASP A 36 -6.36 -11.39 -5.42
N TYR A 37 -5.04 -11.35 -5.23
CA TYR A 37 -4.38 -11.82 -4.01
C TYR A 37 -4.26 -10.74 -2.91
N SER A 38 -4.69 -9.49 -3.16
CA SER A 38 -4.72 -8.46 -2.12
C SER A 38 -5.86 -8.70 -1.14
N GLY A 39 -5.54 -8.88 0.14
CA GLY A 39 -6.53 -9.06 1.20
C GLY A 39 -7.50 -7.88 1.29
N ARG A 40 -8.77 -8.16 1.64
CA ARG A 40 -9.85 -7.16 1.70
C ARG A 40 -10.54 -7.20 3.05
N GLY A 41 -10.82 -6.00 3.58
CA GLY A 41 -11.64 -5.84 4.78
C GLY A 41 -13.14 -5.91 4.50
N PRO A 42 -13.96 -5.47 5.46
CA PRO A 42 -13.54 -5.03 6.79
C PRO A 42 -13.01 -6.17 7.64
N THR A 43 -12.49 -5.88 8.83
CA THR A 43 -12.19 -6.90 9.85
C THR A 43 -13.45 -7.33 10.58
N MET A 44 -13.40 -8.40 11.36
CA MET A 44 -14.55 -8.83 12.19
C MET A 44 -14.99 -7.75 13.20
N ALA A 45 -14.08 -6.87 13.61
CA ALA A 45 -14.38 -5.71 14.45
C ALA A 45 -14.85 -4.48 13.65
N ALA A 46 -15.27 -4.65 12.40
CA ALA A 46 -15.72 -3.58 11.49
C ALA A 46 -14.67 -2.48 11.23
N VAL A 47 -13.38 -2.81 11.34
CA VAL A 47 -12.28 -1.90 10.99
C VAL A 47 -12.04 -1.97 9.48
N CYS A 48 -12.01 -0.82 8.81
CA CYS A 48 -11.68 -0.74 7.38
C CYS A 48 -10.20 -1.07 7.16
N LYS A 49 -9.91 -2.10 6.39
CA LYS A 49 -8.58 -2.54 5.99
C LYS A 49 -8.60 -3.04 4.53
N PRO A 50 -7.51 -2.92 3.77
CA PRO A 50 -6.22 -2.29 4.11
C PRO A 50 -6.35 -0.78 4.37
N ASP A 51 -5.34 -0.14 4.96
CA ASP A 51 -5.33 1.31 5.15
C ASP A 51 -5.08 2.04 3.82
N LEU A 52 -4.16 1.52 3.01
CA LEU A 52 -3.87 2.04 1.67
C LEU A 52 -3.36 0.91 0.79
N VAL A 53 -3.16 1.21 -0.49
CA VAL A 53 -2.55 0.30 -1.46
C VAL A 53 -1.33 0.93 -2.11
N ALA A 54 -0.43 0.08 -2.57
CA ALA A 54 0.74 0.47 -3.34
C ALA A 54 1.01 -0.57 -4.45
N PRO A 55 1.76 -0.23 -5.50
CA PRO A 55 2.12 -1.17 -6.54
C PRO A 55 2.79 -2.43 -5.96
N GLY A 56 2.41 -3.58 -6.45
CA GLY A 56 2.96 -4.84 -5.96
C GLY A 56 2.90 -5.96 -7.00
N CYS A 57 2.60 -5.63 -8.25
CA CYS A 57 2.60 -6.56 -9.36
C CYS A 57 3.88 -6.39 -10.17
N SER A 58 4.64 -7.48 -10.37
CA SER A 58 5.88 -7.50 -11.17
C SER A 58 6.89 -6.42 -10.76
N VAL A 59 7.14 -6.29 -9.47
CA VAL A 59 8.09 -5.31 -8.92
C VAL A 59 9.51 -5.85 -9.05
N ALA A 60 10.37 -5.08 -9.75
CA ALA A 60 11.79 -5.37 -9.85
C ALA A 60 12.54 -4.82 -8.64
N SER A 61 13.34 -5.65 -8.00
CA SER A 61 14.15 -5.27 -6.85
C SER A 61 15.43 -6.09 -6.77
N CYS A 62 16.33 -5.71 -5.87
CA CYS A 62 17.59 -6.41 -5.65
C CYS A 62 17.34 -7.87 -5.24
N ALA A 63 18.10 -8.79 -5.83
CA ALA A 63 18.12 -10.19 -5.42
C ALA A 63 19.14 -10.41 -4.31
N SER A 64 18.99 -11.53 -3.60
CA SER A 64 19.98 -11.97 -2.59
C SER A 64 21.34 -12.34 -3.18
N LEU A 65 21.41 -12.61 -4.49
CA LEU A 65 22.64 -12.85 -5.21
C LEU A 65 23.27 -11.52 -5.63
N ARG A 66 24.59 -11.44 -5.52
CA ARG A 66 25.35 -10.22 -5.86
C ARG A 66 25.10 -9.76 -7.29
N ASP A 67 24.92 -8.46 -7.45
CA ASP A 67 24.75 -7.78 -8.75
C ASP A 67 23.59 -8.32 -9.60
N LYS A 68 22.53 -8.82 -8.96
CA LYS A 68 21.33 -9.32 -9.64
C LYS A 68 20.05 -8.66 -9.14
N TYR A 69 19.07 -8.66 -10.03
CA TYR A 69 17.69 -8.22 -9.75
C TYR A 69 16.73 -9.40 -9.91
N THR A 70 15.60 -9.31 -9.29
CA THR A 70 14.51 -10.27 -9.41
C THR A 70 13.19 -9.54 -9.51
N ILE A 71 12.19 -10.18 -10.11
CA ILE A 71 10.83 -9.66 -10.24
C ILE A 71 9.91 -10.53 -9.39
N LYS A 72 9.16 -9.89 -8.49
CA LYS A 72 8.19 -10.57 -7.63
C LYS A 72 6.89 -9.79 -7.57
N SER A 73 5.80 -10.49 -7.25
CA SER A 73 4.48 -9.91 -7.05
C SER A 73 3.92 -10.32 -5.69
N GLY A 74 3.19 -9.41 -5.06
CA GLY A 74 2.54 -9.64 -3.77
C GLY A 74 2.41 -8.38 -2.94
N THR A 75 1.55 -8.42 -1.93
CA THR A 75 1.47 -7.37 -0.90
C THR A 75 2.79 -7.22 -0.14
N SER A 76 3.61 -8.28 -0.10
CA SER A 76 4.98 -8.25 0.42
C SER A 76 5.91 -7.36 -0.39
N MET A 77 5.56 -7.02 -1.64
CA MET A 77 6.28 -6.06 -2.48
C MET A 77 5.73 -4.64 -2.31
N SER A 78 4.45 -4.49 -2.06
CA SER A 78 3.80 -3.20 -1.80
C SER A 78 4.22 -2.60 -0.45
N THR A 79 4.33 -3.41 0.58
CA THR A 79 4.66 -2.96 1.95
C THR A 79 6.01 -2.22 2.03
N PRO A 80 7.12 -2.72 1.48
CA PRO A 80 8.39 -2.00 1.52
C PRO A 80 8.38 -0.71 0.69
N ILE A 81 7.56 -0.61 -0.34
CA ILE A 81 7.37 0.65 -1.09
C ILE A 81 6.79 1.73 -0.18
N VAL A 82 5.76 1.40 0.60
CA VAL A 82 5.20 2.32 1.60
C VAL A 82 6.22 2.65 2.69
N SER A 83 6.96 1.67 3.18
CA SER A 83 8.02 1.90 4.18
C SER A 83 9.11 2.85 3.66
N GLY A 84 9.53 2.69 2.42
CA GLY A 84 10.49 3.59 1.75
C GLY A 84 9.95 5.01 1.60
N ALA A 85 8.68 5.16 1.22
CA ALA A 85 8.03 6.46 1.12
C ALA A 85 7.95 7.16 2.50
N ILE A 86 7.65 6.42 3.56
CA ILE A 86 7.64 6.94 4.94
C ILE A 86 9.05 7.34 5.37
N ALA A 87 10.08 6.58 5.01
CA ALA A 87 11.47 6.95 5.30
C ALA A 87 11.85 8.30 4.67
N LEU A 88 11.47 8.53 3.41
CA LEU A 88 11.67 9.82 2.74
C LEU A 88 10.87 10.96 3.42
N LEU A 89 9.66 10.67 3.85
CA LEU A 89 8.84 11.64 4.58
C LEU A 89 9.50 12.04 5.90
N LEU A 90 10.02 11.09 6.66
CA LEU A 90 10.69 11.33 7.94
C LEU A 90 12.06 11.99 7.77
N GLU A 91 12.75 11.77 6.65
CA GLU A 91 13.94 12.53 6.29
C GLU A 91 13.63 14.02 6.15
N LYS A 92 12.51 14.33 5.48
CA LYS A 92 12.06 15.71 5.27
C LYS A 92 11.46 16.35 6.53
N TYR A 93 10.72 15.57 7.32
CA TYR A 93 10.02 16.02 8.53
C TYR A 93 10.33 15.08 9.71
N PRO A 94 11.54 15.18 10.30
CA PRO A 94 12.01 14.20 11.29
C PRO A 94 11.23 14.19 12.61
N ASP A 95 10.48 15.24 12.91
CA ASP A 95 9.69 15.36 14.15
C ASP A 95 8.28 14.76 14.04
N MET A 96 7.90 14.22 12.86
CA MET A 96 6.60 13.57 12.69
C MET A 96 6.47 12.34 13.59
N THR A 97 5.35 12.26 14.30
CA THR A 97 4.96 11.06 15.04
C THR A 97 4.37 10.00 14.10
N ASN A 98 4.23 8.76 14.56
CA ASN A 98 3.55 7.72 13.80
C ASN A 98 2.10 8.11 13.45
N ARG A 99 1.42 8.87 14.33
CA ARG A 99 0.08 9.40 14.07
C ARG A 99 0.09 10.44 12.95
N ASP A 100 1.07 11.35 12.94
CA ASP A 100 1.22 12.36 11.89
C ASP A 100 1.48 11.71 10.53
N VAL A 101 2.32 10.67 10.49
CA VAL A 101 2.58 9.87 9.28
C VAL A 101 1.30 9.25 8.74
N LYS A 102 0.48 8.63 9.60
CA LYS A 102 -0.81 8.04 9.19
C LYS A 102 -1.76 9.09 8.62
N LEU A 103 -1.90 10.23 9.29
CA LEU A 103 -2.75 11.33 8.81
C LEU A 103 -2.26 11.85 7.46
N ARG A 104 -0.96 12.01 7.31
CA ARG A 104 -0.36 12.48 6.06
C ARG A 104 -0.63 11.51 4.91
N LEU A 105 -0.45 10.21 5.13
CA LEU A 105 -0.79 9.18 4.15
C LEU A 105 -2.28 9.22 3.78
N MET A 106 -3.16 9.32 4.77
CA MET A 106 -4.61 9.38 4.55
C MET A 106 -5.00 10.57 3.65
N GLU A 107 -4.39 11.74 3.87
CA GLU A 107 -4.70 12.96 3.12
C GLU A 107 -4.12 12.98 1.71
N THR A 108 -3.03 12.25 1.46
CA THR A 108 -2.26 12.33 0.22
C THR A 108 -2.44 11.16 -0.72
N CYS A 109 -3.05 10.05 -0.28
CA CYS A 109 -3.38 8.93 -1.16
C CYS A 109 -4.35 9.34 -2.25
N ARG A 110 -4.19 8.74 -3.44
CA ARG A 110 -5.04 8.97 -4.59
C ARG A 110 -6.21 7.98 -4.60
N ASP A 111 -7.43 8.48 -4.61
CA ASP A 111 -8.62 7.65 -4.74
C ASP A 111 -8.64 6.96 -6.11
N MET A 112 -8.77 5.63 -6.10
CA MET A 112 -8.86 4.81 -7.32
C MET A 112 -10.29 4.55 -7.77
N GLY A 113 -11.29 5.08 -7.05
CA GLY A 113 -12.70 4.82 -7.32
C GLY A 113 -13.18 3.42 -6.95
N LEU A 114 -12.45 2.74 -6.05
CA LEU A 114 -12.76 1.40 -5.57
C LEU A 114 -13.39 1.44 -4.17
N PRO A 115 -14.09 0.36 -3.74
CA PRO A 115 -14.59 0.27 -2.39
C PRO A 115 -13.49 0.41 -1.32
N LYS A 116 -13.82 1.04 -0.19
CA LYS A 116 -12.86 1.28 0.90
C LYS A 116 -12.26 0.00 1.48
N ASN A 117 -12.98 -1.12 1.48
CA ASN A 117 -12.46 -2.41 1.91
C ASN A 117 -11.43 -3.04 0.94
N GLN A 118 -11.22 -2.43 -0.22
CA GLN A 118 -10.21 -2.83 -1.19
C GLN A 118 -9.02 -1.86 -1.22
N GLN A 119 -9.27 -0.55 -1.25
CA GLN A 119 -8.22 0.46 -1.40
C GLN A 119 -7.89 1.22 -0.10
N GLY A 120 -8.73 1.20 0.92
CA GLY A 120 -8.57 2.05 2.10
C GLY A 120 -8.61 3.54 1.71
N TRP A 121 -7.55 4.28 2.07
CA TRP A 121 -7.37 5.69 1.71
C TRP A 121 -7.07 5.90 0.22
N GLY A 122 -6.66 4.85 -0.48
CA GLY A 122 -6.34 4.87 -1.90
C GLY A 122 -4.91 4.45 -2.21
N LEU A 123 -4.45 4.79 -3.41
CA LEU A 123 -3.12 4.48 -3.89
C LEU A 123 -2.08 5.47 -3.31
N LEU A 124 -0.96 4.94 -2.84
CA LEU A 124 0.19 5.74 -2.42
C LEU A 124 0.60 6.72 -3.54
N ASP A 125 0.69 7.99 -3.19
CA ASP A 125 1.19 9.06 -4.05
C ASP A 125 2.37 9.76 -3.36
N VAL A 126 3.57 9.34 -3.72
CA VAL A 126 4.82 9.82 -3.08
C VAL A 126 5.05 11.31 -3.35
N GLU A 127 4.70 11.80 -4.52
CA GLU A 127 4.84 13.22 -4.84
C GLU A 127 3.99 14.09 -3.90
N ARG A 128 2.72 13.74 -3.74
CA ARG A 128 1.82 14.46 -2.83
C ARG A 128 2.24 14.29 -1.36
N LEU A 129 2.71 13.10 -0.99
CA LEU A 129 3.17 12.81 0.36
C LEU A 129 4.32 13.73 0.78
N LEU A 130 5.25 14.00 -0.14
CA LEU A 130 6.48 14.75 0.13
C LEU A 130 6.35 16.27 -0.12
N ARG A 131 5.24 16.73 -0.64
CA ARG A 131 4.97 18.17 -0.77
C ARG A 131 4.79 18.82 0.59
#